data_eb669221695a024e267f41c2f0c36507
#
_entry.id   eb669221695a024e267f41c2f0c36507
#
_cell.length_a   1.000
_cell.length_b   1.000
_cell.length_c   1.000
_cell.angle_alpha   90.00
_cell.angle_beta   90.00
_cell.angle_gamma   90.00
#
_symmetry.space_group_name_H-M   'P 1'
#
loop_
_entity.id
_entity.type
_entity.pdbx_description
1 polymer ?
#
loop_
_entity_poly.entity_id
_entity_poly.type
_entity_poly.pdbx_seq_one_letter_code
_entity_poly.pdbx_strand_id
1 'polypeptide(L)'
;MKKRIYLLVGALCIIMQLVSSCTNFLEVEEKGKTTIPSFLSDPDGLNAGLVGAYNKMYAYYDNEFTKYPDVAGNMLSMKYVSAGADMLDQYNFTSDALQETGAVGYIWRKIYEALANVNNVIQYQPQVISAYPNAKDMCQRILGEALFLRALCHFDLCRVYAQPYNYTSDASHLGVPILLKTPGPDDNVSRESVKKVYLQILADLERAADCFRGIESSGIYYASLQAVNALYSRVYLYMEDWNNALKYAKLAIGTGKLSQGDTYLNMYQDLSTTGEAIFRLNGIDQSGKLKAFYDASCVPADTLFTLFDEGDIRLGLLRNKDGIAYCSKYYS
;
A
#
# COMPACT_ATOMS: atom_id res chain seq x y z
N MET A 1 54.85 18.13 -49.63
CA MET A 1 54.31 18.26 -48.25
C MET A 1 52.87 18.81 -48.24
N LYS A 2 52.52 19.90 -48.84
CA LYS A 2 51.21 20.53 -48.85
C LYS A 2 50.06 19.58 -49.29
N LYS A 3 50.18 18.81 -50.36
CA LYS A 3 49.16 17.86 -50.86
C LYS A 3 48.85 16.74 -49.87
N ARG A 4 49.80 16.26 -49.07
CA ARG A 4 49.57 15.24 -48.04
C ARG A 4 48.80 15.77 -46.83
N ILE A 5 48.96 17.05 -46.47
CA ILE A 5 48.28 17.72 -45.41
C ILE A 5 46.79 17.89 -45.76
N TYR A 6 46.43 18.28 -46.98
CA TYR A 6 45.08 18.41 -47.47
C TYR A 6 44.32 17.06 -47.48
N LEU A 7 45.03 15.96 -47.83
CA LEU A 7 44.48 14.61 -47.78
C LEU A 7 44.21 14.16 -46.35
N LEU A 8 45.09 14.46 -45.40
CA LEU A 8 44.90 14.15 -43.99
C LEU A 8 43.77 14.97 -43.37
N VAL A 9 43.63 16.24 -43.66
CA VAL A 9 42.54 17.10 -43.21
C VAL A 9 41.20 16.65 -43.80
N GLY A 10 41.16 16.30 -45.09
CA GLY A 10 39.96 15.75 -45.73
C GLY A 10 39.51 14.42 -45.11
N ALA A 11 40.45 13.52 -44.83
CA ALA A 11 40.14 12.24 -44.13
C ALA A 11 39.66 12.47 -42.70
N LEU A 12 40.22 13.43 -41.97
CA LEU A 12 39.78 13.77 -40.60
C LEU A 12 38.38 14.37 -40.60
N CYS A 13 38.02 15.22 -41.58
CA CYS A 13 36.66 15.75 -41.70
C CYS A 13 35.63 14.67 -42.06
N ILE A 14 35.99 13.68 -42.86
CA ILE A 14 35.09 12.54 -43.16
C ILE A 14 34.90 11.65 -41.95
N ILE A 15 35.95 11.41 -41.17
CA ILE A 15 35.86 10.64 -39.91
C ILE A 15 34.98 11.37 -38.87
N MET A 16 35.08 12.71 -38.77
CA MET A 16 34.23 13.51 -37.87
C MET A 16 32.74 13.46 -38.24
N GLN A 17 32.41 13.30 -39.52
CA GLN A 17 30.99 13.15 -39.92
C GLN A 17 30.42 11.74 -39.66
N LEU A 18 31.26 10.72 -39.54
CA LEU A 18 30.86 9.36 -39.22
C LEU A 18 30.58 9.14 -37.73
N VAL A 19 31.02 10.05 -36.85
CA VAL A 19 30.80 9.98 -35.38
C VAL A 19 29.55 10.73 -34.94
N SER A 20 28.90 11.50 -35.81
CA SER A 20 27.57 12.07 -35.55
C SER A 20 26.49 10.98 -35.76
N SER A 21 26.59 9.91 -35.01
CA SER A 21 25.54 8.89 -34.91
C SER A 21 24.32 9.54 -34.27
N CYS A 22 23.21 9.52 -34.96
CA CYS A 22 21.92 9.97 -34.44
C CYS A 22 21.64 9.21 -33.15
N THR A 23 21.69 9.89 -32.01
CA THR A 23 21.29 9.35 -30.70
C THR A 23 19.88 8.79 -30.73
N ASN A 24 19.00 9.32 -31.59
CA ASN A 24 17.61 8.87 -31.74
C ASN A 24 17.45 7.51 -32.47
N PHE A 25 18.51 6.95 -33.08
CA PHE A 25 18.40 5.64 -33.75
C PHE A 25 18.35 4.46 -32.74
N LEU A 26 18.89 4.67 -31.55
CA LEU A 26 18.90 3.66 -30.48
C LEU A 26 17.70 3.77 -29.53
N GLU A 27 16.91 4.84 -29.60
CA GLU A 27 15.66 4.99 -28.88
C GLU A 27 14.51 4.36 -29.71
N VAL A 28 14.50 3.04 -29.75
CA VAL A 28 13.35 2.31 -30.32
C VAL A 28 12.25 2.31 -29.26
N GLU A 29 11.24 3.17 -29.43
CA GLU A 29 10.01 3.03 -28.67
C GLU A 29 9.42 1.65 -28.98
N GLU A 30 9.32 0.79 -27.97
CA GLU A 30 8.68 -0.51 -28.12
C GLU A 30 7.21 -0.29 -28.53
N LYS A 31 6.86 -0.72 -29.74
CA LYS A 31 5.49 -0.60 -30.24
C LYS A 31 4.52 -1.27 -29.26
N GLY A 32 3.55 -0.52 -28.76
CA GLY A 32 2.53 -1.00 -27.82
C GLY A 32 2.87 -0.80 -26.34
N LYS A 33 4.00 -0.19 -26.00
CA LYS A 33 4.34 0.26 -24.63
C LYS A 33 4.38 1.77 -24.57
N THR A 34 3.78 2.33 -23.54
CA THR A 34 3.83 3.77 -23.23
C THR A 34 4.84 4.00 -22.13
N THR A 35 5.65 5.05 -22.24
CA THR A 35 6.56 5.45 -21.16
C THR A 35 5.78 6.04 -19.99
N ILE A 36 6.31 5.95 -18.77
CA ILE A 36 5.67 6.52 -17.58
C ILE A 36 5.36 8.02 -17.75
N PRO A 37 6.27 8.87 -18.25
CA PRO A 37 5.97 10.28 -18.52
C PRO A 37 4.83 10.50 -19.51
N SER A 38 4.78 9.71 -20.58
CA SER A 38 3.70 9.81 -21.58
C SER A 38 2.36 9.31 -21.04
N PHE A 39 2.38 8.24 -20.24
CA PHE A 39 1.17 7.68 -19.61
C PHE A 39 0.56 8.61 -18.55
N LEU A 40 1.38 9.31 -17.77
CA LEU A 40 0.95 10.22 -16.70
C LEU A 40 0.92 11.69 -17.13
N SER A 41 0.71 11.97 -18.43
CA SER A 41 0.78 13.33 -19.00
C SER A 41 -0.54 14.10 -18.93
N ASP A 42 -1.66 13.46 -18.60
CA ASP A 42 -2.98 14.05 -18.53
C ASP A 42 -3.78 13.56 -17.31
N PRO A 43 -4.94 14.16 -16.97
CA PRO A 43 -5.72 13.79 -15.80
C PRO A 43 -6.21 12.34 -15.79
N ASP A 44 -6.56 11.78 -16.96
CA ASP A 44 -7.03 10.40 -17.07
C ASP A 44 -5.89 9.41 -16.84
N GLY A 45 -4.70 9.69 -17.37
CA GLY A 45 -3.49 8.94 -17.12
C GLY A 45 -3.08 8.96 -15.65
N LEU A 46 -3.16 10.13 -14.96
CA LEU A 46 -2.96 10.22 -13.52
C LEU A 46 -3.94 9.36 -12.74
N ASN A 47 -5.23 9.42 -13.11
CA ASN A 47 -6.26 8.63 -12.46
C ASN A 47 -6.04 7.12 -12.68
N ALA A 48 -5.67 6.72 -13.89
CA ALA A 48 -5.34 5.33 -14.20
C ALA A 48 -4.10 4.84 -13.41
N GLY A 49 -3.07 5.70 -13.26
CA GLY A 49 -1.91 5.43 -12.41
C GLY A 49 -2.28 5.24 -10.94
N LEU A 50 -3.20 6.07 -10.41
CA LEU A 50 -3.73 5.94 -9.07
C LEU A 50 -4.51 4.63 -8.89
N VAL A 51 -5.38 4.25 -9.83
CA VAL A 51 -6.10 2.96 -9.82
C VAL A 51 -5.10 1.80 -9.81
N GLY A 52 -4.02 1.90 -10.59
CA GLY A 52 -2.92 0.94 -10.56
C GLY A 52 -2.27 0.81 -9.17
N ALA A 53 -2.12 1.92 -8.44
CA ALA A 53 -1.62 1.91 -7.06
C ALA A 53 -2.59 1.21 -6.09
N TYR A 54 -3.89 1.49 -6.17
CA TYR A 54 -4.91 0.77 -5.39
C TYR A 54 -4.88 -0.74 -5.66
N ASN A 55 -4.75 -1.17 -6.93
CA ASN A 55 -4.64 -2.58 -7.28
C ASN A 55 -3.38 -3.24 -6.68
N LYS A 56 -2.25 -2.54 -6.66
CA LYS A 56 -1.03 -3.04 -6.01
C LYS A 56 -1.21 -3.19 -4.51
N MET A 57 -1.93 -2.25 -3.87
CA MET A 57 -2.27 -2.36 -2.45
C MET A 57 -3.22 -3.53 -2.18
N TYR A 58 -4.29 -3.67 -2.97
CA TYR A 58 -5.18 -4.81 -2.86
C TYR A 58 -4.42 -6.13 -2.90
N ALA A 59 -3.47 -6.27 -3.83
CA ALA A 59 -2.72 -7.51 -4.04
C ALA A 59 -1.94 -8.00 -2.82
N TYR A 60 -1.41 -7.11 -1.96
CA TYR A 60 -0.73 -7.54 -0.74
C TYR A 60 -1.67 -7.65 0.46
N TYR A 61 -2.76 -6.84 0.50
CA TYR A 61 -3.78 -6.95 1.53
C TYR A 61 -4.61 -8.23 1.39
N ASP A 62 -4.94 -8.65 0.17
CA ASP A 62 -5.65 -9.93 -0.10
C ASP A 62 -4.72 -11.14 -0.01
N ASN A 63 -3.60 -11.04 0.65
CA ASN A 63 -2.63 -12.12 0.75
C ASN A 63 -1.78 -12.03 2.04
N GLU A 64 -0.46 -12.19 1.90
CA GLU A 64 0.48 -12.43 2.98
C GLU A 64 0.43 -11.36 4.08
N PHE A 65 0.20 -10.09 3.75
CA PHE A 65 0.18 -9.00 4.72
C PHE A 65 -0.95 -9.16 5.75
N THR A 66 -2.12 -9.63 5.32
CA THR A 66 -3.27 -9.85 6.23
C THR A 66 -3.15 -11.17 6.96
N LYS A 67 -2.63 -12.22 6.32
CA LYS A 67 -2.42 -13.54 6.94
C LYS A 67 -1.36 -13.51 8.02
N TYR A 68 -0.28 -12.74 7.79
CA TYR A 68 0.92 -12.75 8.64
C TYR A 68 0.65 -12.48 10.13
N PRO A 69 -0.03 -11.40 10.52
CA PRO A 69 -0.31 -11.14 11.93
C PRO A 69 -1.25 -12.17 12.57
N ASP A 70 -2.21 -12.70 11.84
CA ASP A 70 -3.15 -13.70 12.37
C ASP A 70 -2.45 -15.04 12.63
N VAL A 71 -1.52 -15.42 11.74
CA VAL A 71 -0.73 -16.65 11.86
C VAL A 71 0.33 -16.52 12.95
N ALA A 72 1.15 -15.47 12.90
CA ALA A 72 2.22 -15.25 13.89
C ALA A 72 1.69 -14.84 15.28
N GLY A 73 0.48 -14.25 15.32
CA GLY A 73 -0.19 -13.85 16.56
C GLY A 73 -0.95 -14.96 17.28
N ASN A 74 -0.82 -16.22 16.84
CA ASN A 74 -1.53 -17.37 17.40
C ASN A 74 -3.07 -17.22 17.39
N MET A 75 -3.60 -16.50 16.38
CA MET A 75 -5.05 -16.37 16.18
C MET A 75 -5.62 -17.55 15.39
N LEU A 76 -4.76 -18.31 14.71
CA LEU A 76 -5.11 -19.42 13.83
C LEU A 76 -4.37 -20.70 14.22
N SER A 77 -5.04 -21.84 14.02
CA SER A 77 -4.45 -23.18 14.01
C SER A 77 -4.41 -23.70 12.58
N MET A 78 -3.24 -24.15 12.12
CA MET A 78 -3.08 -24.69 10.78
C MET A 78 -3.69 -26.07 10.68
N LYS A 79 -4.51 -26.33 9.63
CA LYS A 79 -5.07 -27.65 9.34
C LYS A 79 -4.02 -28.62 8.79
N TYR A 80 -3.03 -28.07 8.08
CA TYR A 80 -1.98 -28.84 7.45
C TYR A 80 -0.62 -28.22 7.78
N VAL A 81 0.29 -29.07 8.23
CA VAL A 81 1.69 -28.69 8.60
C VAL A 81 2.71 -29.38 7.69
N SER A 82 2.32 -29.71 6.47
CA SER A 82 3.22 -30.31 5.47
C SER A 82 4.16 -29.26 4.88
N ALA A 83 5.36 -29.68 4.50
CA ALA A 83 6.35 -28.81 3.87
C ALA A 83 5.75 -28.09 2.64
N GLY A 84 5.94 -26.78 2.57
CA GLY A 84 5.41 -25.92 1.51
C GLY A 84 3.96 -25.43 1.73
N ALA A 85 3.34 -25.72 2.88
CA ALA A 85 2.06 -25.12 3.21
C ALA A 85 2.18 -23.59 3.35
N ASP A 86 1.18 -22.88 2.82
CA ASP A 86 1.13 -21.41 2.87
C ASP A 86 1.24 -20.90 4.31
N MET A 87 2.11 -19.94 4.58
CA MET A 87 2.40 -19.33 5.89
C MET A 87 2.98 -20.30 6.95
N LEU A 88 3.41 -21.51 6.60
CA LEU A 88 3.93 -22.47 7.57
C LEU A 88 5.18 -21.98 8.31
N ASP A 89 6.10 -21.31 7.60
CA ASP A 89 7.33 -20.77 8.21
C ASP A 89 7.02 -19.68 9.23
N GLN A 90 5.99 -18.86 8.98
CA GLN A 90 5.52 -17.84 9.90
C GLN A 90 4.83 -18.46 11.12
N TYR A 91 4.05 -19.52 10.90
CA TYR A 91 3.40 -20.27 11.97
C TYR A 91 4.41 -20.94 12.92
N ASN A 92 5.47 -21.52 12.37
CA ASN A 92 6.53 -22.19 13.13
C ASN A 92 7.65 -21.27 13.61
N PHE A 93 7.60 -19.96 13.27
CA PHE A 93 8.69 -19.00 13.53
C PHE A 93 10.04 -19.42 12.92
N THR A 94 10.00 -20.10 11.76
CA THR A 94 11.18 -20.57 11.01
C THR A 94 11.48 -19.68 9.80
N SER A 95 10.81 -18.55 9.67
CA SER A 95 11.03 -17.63 8.54
C SER A 95 12.47 -17.13 8.50
N ASP A 96 13.10 -17.26 7.33
CA ASP A 96 14.39 -16.65 7.06
C ASP A 96 14.16 -15.28 6.41
N ALA A 97 14.63 -14.22 7.07
CA ALA A 97 14.56 -12.85 6.55
C ALA A 97 15.34 -12.65 5.23
N LEU A 98 16.26 -13.57 4.91
CA LEU A 98 17.03 -13.55 3.66
C LEU A 98 16.31 -14.26 2.50
N GLN A 99 15.19 -14.94 2.75
CA GLN A 99 14.40 -15.57 1.70
C GLN A 99 13.56 -14.52 0.96
N GLU A 100 14.05 -14.05 -0.17
CA GLU A 100 13.32 -13.15 -1.07
C GLU A 100 11.98 -13.73 -1.58
N THR A 101 11.85 -15.05 -1.59
CA THR A 101 10.67 -15.79 -2.04
C THR A 101 9.69 -16.14 -0.92
N GLY A 102 10.06 -15.94 0.34
CA GLY A 102 9.18 -16.18 1.49
C GLY A 102 8.10 -15.11 1.64
N ALA A 103 7.06 -15.39 2.44
CA ALA A 103 5.93 -14.47 2.67
C ALA A 103 6.41 -13.09 3.12
N VAL A 104 7.39 -13.01 4.02
CA VAL A 104 7.96 -11.74 4.52
C VAL A 104 8.66 -10.96 3.40
N GLY A 105 9.47 -11.62 2.56
CA GLY A 105 10.11 -10.98 1.40
C GLY A 105 9.08 -10.51 0.37
N TYR A 106 8.00 -11.26 0.21
CA TYR A 106 6.91 -10.92 -0.70
C TYR A 106 6.15 -9.66 -0.26
N ILE A 107 5.81 -9.54 1.04
CA ILE A 107 5.17 -8.34 1.62
C ILE A 107 6.03 -7.11 1.35
N TRP A 108 7.35 -7.17 1.64
CA TRP A 108 8.30 -6.09 1.38
C TRP A 108 8.23 -5.60 -0.06
N ARG A 109 8.45 -6.52 -1.00
CA ARG A 109 8.47 -6.22 -2.43
C ARG A 109 7.17 -5.61 -2.90
N LYS A 110 6.01 -6.17 -2.50
CA LYS A 110 4.69 -5.71 -2.94
C LYS A 110 4.34 -4.32 -2.44
N ILE A 111 4.70 -3.99 -1.21
CA ILE A 111 4.47 -2.64 -0.69
C ILE A 111 5.36 -1.62 -1.43
N TYR A 112 6.62 -1.94 -1.73
CA TYR A 112 7.48 -1.04 -2.51
C TYR A 112 7.06 -0.94 -3.98
N GLU A 113 6.48 -1.97 -4.59
CA GLU A 113 5.83 -1.87 -5.90
C GLU A 113 4.63 -0.88 -5.87
N ALA A 114 3.81 -0.92 -4.82
CA ALA A 114 2.72 0.03 -4.64
C ALA A 114 3.26 1.46 -4.45
N LEU A 115 4.30 1.63 -3.61
CA LEU A 115 4.96 2.92 -3.40
C LEU A 115 5.52 3.52 -4.69
N ALA A 116 6.11 2.71 -5.57
CA ALA A 116 6.61 3.20 -6.85
C ALA A 116 5.48 3.80 -7.71
N ASN A 117 4.33 3.12 -7.81
CA ASN A 117 3.16 3.66 -8.52
C ASN A 117 2.64 4.95 -7.89
N VAL A 118 2.48 4.97 -6.57
CA VAL A 118 2.04 6.16 -5.81
C VAL A 118 2.99 7.35 -6.04
N ASN A 119 4.30 7.11 -5.93
CA ASN A 119 5.31 8.16 -6.11
C ASN A 119 5.30 8.73 -7.53
N ASN A 120 5.10 7.89 -8.55
CA ASN A 120 4.95 8.36 -9.92
C ASN A 120 3.73 9.30 -10.06
N VAL A 121 2.57 8.94 -9.52
CA VAL A 121 1.38 9.81 -9.54
C VAL A 121 1.67 11.16 -8.87
N ILE A 122 2.28 11.16 -7.69
CA ILE A 122 2.63 12.37 -6.94
C ILE A 122 3.63 13.24 -7.74
N GLN A 123 4.61 12.61 -8.38
CA GLN A 123 5.66 13.30 -9.13
C GLN A 123 5.12 14.01 -10.38
N TYR A 124 4.20 13.37 -11.12
CA TYR A 124 3.69 13.92 -12.39
C TYR A 124 2.49 14.87 -12.21
N GLN A 125 1.77 14.80 -11.09
CA GLN A 125 0.59 15.62 -10.83
C GLN A 125 0.82 17.15 -11.03
N PRO A 126 1.95 17.78 -10.57
CA PRO A 126 2.12 19.22 -10.75
C PRO A 126 2.20 19.67 -12.22
N GLN A 127 2.75 18.84 -13.09
CA GLN A 127 2.85 19.13 -14.53
C GLN A 127 1.45 19.03 -15.18
N VAL A 128 0.68 18.02 -14.80
CA VAL A 128 -0.68 17.79 -15.32
C VAL A 128 -1.61 18.93 -14.90
N ILE A 129 -1.60 19.35 -13.63
CA ILE A 129 -2.46 20.44 -13.17
C ILE A 129 -2.09 21.77 -13.85
N SER A 130 -0.83 21.98 -14.19
CA SER A 130 -0.39 23.15 -14.94
C SER A 130 -0.87 23.12 -16.40
N ALA A 131 -0.86 21.94 -17.03
CA ALA A 131 -1.30 21.75 -18.41
C ALA A 131 -2.83 21.73 -18.55
N TYR A 132 -3.55 21.27 -17.51
CA TYR A 132 -5.00 21.11 -17.49
C TYR A 132 -5.65 21.84 -16.30
N PRO A 133 -5.66 23.19 -16.27
CA PRO A 133 -6.18 23.97 -15.13
C PRO A 133 -7.65 23.67 -14.81
N ASN A 134 -8.45 23.29 -15.81
CA ASN A 134 -9.87 22.95 -15.64
C ASN A 134 -10.07 21.60 -14.90
N ALA A 135 -9.05 20.75 -14.82
CA ALA A 135 -9.07 19.48 -14.09
C ALA A 135 -8.47 19.60 -12.68
N LYS A 136 -8.33 20.84 -12.15
CA LYS A 136 -7.66 21.12 -10.88
C LYS A 136 -8.20 20.27 -9.73
N ASP A 137 -9.51 20.23 -9.55
CA ASP A 137 -10.13 19.53 -8.41
C ASP A 137 -9.92 18.02 -8.53
N MET A 138 -10.02 17.46 -9.74
CA MET A 138 -9.70 16.06 -10.01
C MET A 138 -8.24 15.75 -9.69
N CYS A 139 -7.30 16.56 -10.19
CA CYS A 139 -5.88 16.37 -9.92
C CYS A 139 -5.53 16.53 -8.43
N GLN A 140 -6.22 17.42 -7.72
CA GLN A 140 -6.05 17.62 -6.29
C GLN A 140 -6.57 16.43 -5.48
N ARG A 141 -7.74 15.88 -5.85
CA ARG A 141 -8.27 14.65 -5.28
C ARG A 141 -7.30 13.49 -5.49
N ILE A 142 -6.80 13.29 -6.71
CA ILE A 142 -5.82 12.24 -7.04
C ILE A 142 -4.56 12.38 -6.18
N LEU A 143 -4.04 13.60 -5.99
CA LEU A 143 -2.89 13.87 -5.12
C LEU A 143 -3.18 13.49 -3.67
N GLY A 144 -4.35 13.88 -3.14
CA GLY A 144 -4.76 13.54 -1.78
C GLY A 144 -4.84 12.04 -1.55
N GLU A 145 -5.44 11.31 -2.49
CA GLU A 145 -5.50 9.85 -2.45
C GLU A 145 -4.11 9.22 -2.53
N ALA A 146 -3.25 9.67 -3.44
CA ALA A 146 -1.89 9.15 -3.57
C ALA A 146 -1.05 9.39 -2.30
N LEU A 147 -1.15 10.56 -1.67
CA LEU A 147 -0.48 10.86 -0.41
C LEU A 147 -0.97 9.98 0.75
N PHE A 148 -2.29 9.76 0.84
CA PHE A 148 -2.85 8.82 1.80
C PHE A 148 -2.31 7.40 1.59
N LEU A 149 -2.27 6.91 0.36
CA LEU A 149 -1.72 5.58 0.05
C LEU A 149 -0.23 5.49 0.37
N ARG A 150 0.56 6.55 0.13
CA ARG A 150 1.98 6.59 0.50
C ARG A 150 2.19 6.50 2.01
N ALA A 151 1.39 7.25 2.76
CA ALA A 151 1.40 7.19 4.23
C ALA A 151 1.05 5.78 4.73
N LEU A 152 0.00 5.16 4.18
CA LEU A 152 -0.43 3.81 4.55
C LEU A 152 0.64 2.77 4.23
N CYS A 153 1.26 2.82 3.04
CA CYS A 153 2.36 1.92 2.67
C CYS A 153 3.56 2.01 3.63
N HIS A 154 4.02 3.22 3.97
CA HIS A 154 5.13 3.37 4.92
C HIS A 154 4.74 2.91 6.33
N PHE A 155 3.50 3.12 6.74
CA PHE A 155 2.99 2.63 8.02
C PHE A 155 2.93 1.10 8.04
N ASP A 156 2.45 0.47 6.97
CA ASP A 156 2.39 -0.99 6.82
C ASP A 156 3.80 -1.61 6.86
N LEU A 157 4.76 -1.02 6.15
CA LEU A 157 6.17 -1.43 6.21
C LEU A 157 6.72 -1.37 7.64
N CYS A 158 6.49 -0.27 8.36
CA CYS A 158 6.96 -0.13 9.74
C CYS A 158 6.36 -1.19 10.66
N ARG A 159 5.07 -1.50 10.52
CA ARG A 159 4.41 -2.50 11.37
C ARG A 159 4.95 -3.90 11.19
N VAL A 160 5.48 -4.23 10.02
CA VAL A 160 6.02 -5.57 9.73
C VAL A 160 7.52 -5.65 9.98
N TYR A 161 8.28 -4.60 9.65
CA TYR A 161 9.75 -4.69 9.56
C TYR A 161 10.50 -3.85 10.58
N ALA A 162 9.81 -3.09 11.43
CA ALA A 162 10.44 -2.32 12.49
C ALA A 162 9.94 -2.77 13.88
N GLN A 163 10.72 -2.44 14.89
CA GLN A 163 10.26 -2.53 16.27
C GLN A 163 9.18 -1.45 16.55
N PRO A 164 8.31 -1.65 17.56
CA PRO A 164 7.31 -0.67 17.95
C PRO A 164 7.90 0.73 18.17
N TYR A 165 7.09 1.79 17.96
CA TYR A 165 7.55 3.18 18.07
C TYR A 165 8.28 3.48 19.38
N ASN A 166 7.82 2.91 20.49
CA ASN A 166 8.37 3.12 21.84
C ASN A 166 9.48 2.14 22.21
N TYR A 167 9.99 1.35 21.29
CA TYR A 167 11.09 0.42 21.56
C TYR A 167 12.34 1.13 22.10
N THR A 168 12.64 2.33 21.58
CA THR A 168 13.57 3.28 22.22
C THR A 168 12.79 4.54 22.60
N SER A 169 13.20 5.21 23.67
CA SER A 169 12.49 6.38 24.21
C SER A 169 12.33 7.54 23.23
N ASP A 170 13.18 7.62 22.22
CA ASP A 170 13.20 8.68 21.19
C ASP A 170 12.86 8.17 19.79
N ALA A 171 12.48 6.89 19.64
CA ALA A 171 12.21 6.21 18.38
C ALA A 171 13.37 6.30 17.37
N SER A 172 14.63 6.33 17.85
CA SER A 172 15.84 6.43 17.02
C SER A 172 16.26 5.12 16.37
N HIS A 173 15.72 3.99 16.83
CA HIS A 173 16.01 2.68 16.25
C HIS A 173 15.56 2.56 14.80
N LEU A 174 16.11 1.57 14.07
CA LEU A 174 15.93 1.43 12.64
C LEU A 174 14.46 1.10 12.28
N GLY A 175 13.89 1.95 11.44
CA GLY A 175 12.63 1.77 10.75
C GLY A 175 12.80 1.11 9.38
N VAL A 176 12.26 1.73 8.35
CA VAL A 176 12.30 1.28 6.96
C VAL A 176 12.83 2.40 6.04
N PRO A 177 13.25 2.09 4.81
CA PRO A 177 13.55 3.11 3.82
C PRO A 177 12.35 3.99 3.51
N ILE A 178 12.55 5.31 3.48
CA ILE A 178 11.54 6.29 3.06
C ILE A 178 11.73 6.57 1.57
N LEU A 179 10.79 6.11 0.73
CA LEU A 179 10.81 6.36 -0.70
C LEU A 179 9.78 7.42 -1.08
N LEU A 180 10.26 8.62 -1.46
CA LEU A 180 9.42 9.73 -1.92
C LEU A 180 9.41 9.89 -3.44
N LYS A 181 10.27 9.14 -4.12
CA LYS A 181 10.33 8.97 -5.58
C LYS A 181 10.66 7.51 -5.89
N THR A 182 10.39 7.07 -7.09
CA THR A 182 10.85 5.76 -7.56
C THR A 182 12.38 5.81 -7.68
N PRO A 183 13.13 4.94 -6.98
CA PRO A 183 14.59 4.93 -7.06
C PRO A 183 15.05 4.47 -8.43
N GLY A 184 16.15 5.06 -8.90
CA GLY A 184 16.87 4.60 -10.08
C GLY A 184 17.73 3.37 -9.76
N PRO A 185 18.31 2.73 -10.79
CA PRO A 185 19.11 1.52 -10.61
C PRO A 185 20.39 1.74 -9.77
N ASP A 186 20.91 2.95 -9.71
CA ASP A 186 22.12 3.31 -8.96
C ASP A 186 21.82 3.97 -7.59
N ASP A 187 20.54 4.15 -7.24
CA ASP A 187 20.16 4.77 -5.98
C ASP A 187 20.40 3.80 -4.81
N ASN A 188 21.26 4.18 -3.88
CA ASN A 188 21.50 3.45 -2.65
C ASN A 188 20.48 3.90 -1.59
N VAL A 189 19.59 2.99 -1.20
CA VAL A 189 18.53 3.29 -0.23
C VAL A 189 18.81 2.57 1.09
N SER A 190 18.85 3.33 2.19
CA SER A 190 19.07 2.81 3.53
C SER A 190 17.82 2.95 4.41
N ARG A 191 17.77 2.16 5.49
CA ARG A 191 16.72 2.31 6.51
C ARG A 191 16.91 3.62 7.25
N GLU A 192 15.81 4.32 7.48
CA GLU A 192 15.74 5.50 8.34
C GLU A 192 15.30 5.12 9.76
N SER A 193 15.38 6.04 10.73
CA SER A 193 14.83 5.79 12.06
C SER A 193 13.31 5.70 12.02
N VAL A 194 12.73 4.92 12.94
CA VAL A 194 11.26 4.83 13.09
C VAL A 194 10.65 6.22 13.26
N LYS A 195 11.28 7.09 14.06
CA LYS A 195 10.86 8.49 14.22
C LYS A 195 10.69 9.22 12.88
N LYS A 196 11.70 9.13 12.00
CA LYS A 196 11.66 9.79 10.68
C LYS A 196 10.56 9.21 9.80
N VAL A 197 10.36 7.89 9.82
CA VAL A 197 9.29 7.25 9.05
C VAL A 197 7.93 7.74 9.51
N TYR A 198 7.67 7.78 10.82
CA TYR A 198 6.40 8.27 11.36
C TYR A 198 6.18 9.76 11.09
N LEU A 199 7.23 10.59 11.17
CA LEU A 199 7.13 12.00 10.77
C LEU A 199 6.76 12.15 9.28
N GLN A 200 7.32 11.32 8.41
CA GLN A 200 6.95 11.33 6.99
C GLN A 200 5.50 10.87 6.76
N ILE A 201 5.04 9.83 7.48
CA ILE A 201 3.65 9.39 7.44
C ILE A 201 2.71 10.54 7.83
N LEU A 202 3.00 11.23 8.94
CA LEU A 202 2.18 12.36 9.41
C LEU A 202 2.20 13.53 8.41
N ALA A 203 3.35 13.83 7.80
CA ALA A 203 3.46 14.88 6.79
C ALA A 203 2.66 14.55 5.51
N ASP A 204 2.65 13.29 5.06
CA ASP A 204 1.83 12.87 3.93
C ASP A 204 0.34 12.93 4.25
N LEU A 205 -0.07 12.55 5.46
CA LEU A 205 -1.47 12.67 5.91
C LEU A 205 -1.92 14.13 6.02
N GLU A 206 -1.07 15.04 6.49
CA GLU A 206 -1.37 16.47 6.54
C GLU A 206 -1.64 17.03 5.15
N ARG A 207 -0.74 16.76 4.21
CA ARG A 207 -0.91 17.18 2.83
C ARG A 207 -2.14 16.54 2.16
N ALA A 208 -2.43 15.26 2.46
CA ALA A 208 -3.63 14.59 1.99
C ALA A 208 -4.91 15.26 2.52
N ALA A 209 -4.94 15.59 3.81
CA ALA A 209 -6.06 16.31 4.42
C ALA A 209 -6.29 17.67 3.75
N ASP A 210 -5.21 18.40 3.45
CA ASP A 210 -5.30 19.69 2.73
C ASP A 210 -5.86 19.52 1.32
N CYS A 211 -5.47 18.47 0.62
CA CYS A 211 -6.01 18.15 -0.71
C CYS A 211 -7.52 17.86 -0.69
N PHE A 212 -8.03 17.27 0.39
CA PHE A 212 -9.46 16.91 0.49
C PHE A 212 -10.35 18.04 1.03
N ARG A 213 -9.81 19.22 1.37
CA ARG A 213 -10.64 20.36 1.82
C ARG A 213 -11.60 20.81 0.74
N GLY A 214 -12.90 20.74 1.04
CA GLY A 214 -13.95 21.15 0.11
C GLY A 214 -14.21 20.15 -1.03
N ILE A 215 -13.56 18.98 -1.00
CA ILE A 215 -13.78 17.90 -1.97
C ILE A 215 -14.67 16.84 -1.32
N GLU A 216 -15.79 16.52 -1.96
CA GLU A 216 -16.65 15.43 -1.50
C GLU A 216 -16.01 14.07 -1.74
N SER A 217 -16.30 13.11 -0.86
CA SER A 217 -15.83 11.74 -0.98
C SER A 217 -16.45 11.06 -2.20
N SER A 218 -15.63 10.37 -3.00
CA SER A 218 -16.09 9.55 -4.13
C SER A 218 -16.65 8.18 -3.70
N GLY A 219 -16.80 7.94 -2.39
CA GLY A 219 -17.30 6.69 -1.81
C GLY A 219 -16.23 5.94 -1.03
N ILE A 220 -16.63 4.80 -0.44
CA ILE A 220 -15.78 4.04 0.49
C ILE A 220 -14.58 3.34 -0.17
N TYR A 221 -14.56 3.22 -1.48
CA TYR A 221 -13.45 2.61 -2.23
C TYR A 221 -12.32 3.59 -2.58
N TYR A 222 -12.47 4.85 -2.17
CA TYR A 222 -11.50 5.91 -2.40
C TYR A 222 -11.09 6.53 -1.08
N ALA A 223 -9.83 6.94 -0.98
CA ALA A 223 -9.39 7.69 0.19
C ALA A 223 -10.14 9.02 0.29
N SER A 224 -10.40 9.46 1.50
CA SER A 224 -11.15 10.67 1.81
C SER A 224 -10.59 11.33 3.05
N LEU A 225 -11.04 12.55 3.38
CA LEU A 225 -10.67 13.21 4.63
C LEU A 225 -11.03 12.36 5.86
N GLN A 226 -12.13 11.62 5.81
CA GLN A 226 -12.52 10.70 6.87
C GLN A 226 -11.53 9.54 7.00
N ALA A 227 -11.08 8.96 5.87
CA ALA A 227 -10.06 7.92 5.86
C ALA A 227 -8.71 8.42 6.37
N VAL A 228 -8.31 9.65 6.02
CA VAL A 228 -7.11 10.31 6.54
C VAL A 228 -7.19 10.43 8.06
N ASN A 229 -8.32 10.91 8.61
CA ASN A 229 -8.51 11.02 10.05
C ASN A 229 -8.46 9.65 10.75
N ALA A 230 -9.03 8.61 10.15
CA ALA A 230 -8.96 7.24 10.67
C ALA A 230 -7.51 6.73 10.71
N LEU A 231 -6.72 7.00 9.67
CA LEU A 231 -5.31 6.60 9.63
C LEU A 231 -4.47 7.43 10.63
N TYR A 232 -4.71 8.73 10.77
CA TYR A 232 -4.09 9.55 11.82
C TYR A 232 -4.34 8.95 13.21
N SER A 233 -5.60 8.61 13.52
CA SER A 233 -5.94 7.98 14.81
C SER A 233 -5.11 6.72 15.05
N ARG A 234 -5.00 5.85 14.04
CA ARG A 234 -4.21 4.62 14.13
C ARG A 234 -2.72 4.88 14.30
N VAL A 235 -2.15 5.82 13.53
CA VAL A 235 -0.73 6.18 13.63
C VAL A 235 -0.41 6.72 15.02
N TYR A 236 -1.21 7.65 15.56
CA TYR A 236 -1.02 8.18 16.91
C TYR A 236 -1.23 7.13 18.00
N LEU A 237 -2.14 6.16 17.79
CA LEU A 237 -2.31 5.02 18.69
C LEU A 237 -1.01 4.19 18.79
N TYR A 238 -0.35 3.93 17.66
CA TYR A 238 0.93 3.21 17.63
C TYR A 238 2.10 4.03 18.19
N MET A 239 1.97 5.37 18.22
CA MET A 239 2.93 6.27 18.90
C MET A 239 2.65 6.41 20.40
N GLU A 240 1.55 5.83 20.91
CA GLU A 240 1.00 6.05 22.25
C GLU A 240 0.66 7.52 22.56
N ASP A 241 0.44 8.33 21.54
CA ASP A 241 -0.15 9.67 21.68
C ASP A 241 -1.67 9.57 21.77
N TRP A 242 -2.14 9.22 22.95
CA TRP A 242 -3.55 8.95 23.22
C TRP A 242 -4.45 10.14 22.95
N ASN A 243 -3.96 11.36 23.19
CA ASN A 243 -4.72 12.60 22.98
C ASN A 243 -5.01 12.83 21.50
N ASN A 244 -3.99 12.72 20.65
CA ASN A 244 -4.16 12.85 19.21
C ASN A 244 -4.90 11.64 18.63
N ALA A 245 -4.64 10.43 19.10
CA ALA A 245 -5.40 9.25 18.70
C ALA A 245 -6.91 9.44 18.93
N LEU A 246 -7.31 9.90 20.12
CA LEU A 246 -8.71 10.18 20.45
C LEU A 246 -9.31 11.32 19.61
N LYS A 247 -8.54 12.41 19.43
CA LYS A 247 -8.96 13.56 18.61
C LYS A 247 -9.32 13.11 17.20
N TYR A 248 -8.43 12.38 16.54
CA TYR A 248 -8.61 11.96 15.17
C TYR A 248 -9.63 10.82 15.04
N ALA A 249 -9.78 9.94 16.05
CA ALA A 249 -10.88 8.97 16.10
C ALA A 249 -12.24 9.66 16.07
N LYS A 250 -12.43 10.71 16.88
CA LYS A 250 -13.68 11.51 16.89
C LYS A 250 -13.93 12.16 15.53
N LEU A 251 -12.90 12.70 14.87
CA LEU A 251 -13.03 13.27 13.53
C LEU A 251 -13.37 12.22 12.47
N ALA A 252 -12.81 11.01 12.58
CA ALA A 252 -13.09 9.90 11.68
C ALA A 252 -14.52 9.37 11.84
N ILE A 253 -15.02 9.27 13.07
CA ILE A 253 -16.39 8.81 13.34
C ILE A 253 -17.41 9.87 12.89
N GLY A 254 -17.14 11.16 13.13
CA GLY A 254 -18.06 12.26 12.81
C GLY A 254 -19.44 12.02 13.44
N THR A 255 -20.47 11.95 12.60
CA THR A 255 -21.84 11.62 13.00
C THR A 255 -22.20 10.14 12.82
N GLY A 256 -21.21 9.32 12.40
CA GLY A 256 -21.39 7.88 12.16
C GLY A 256 -21.76 7.13 13.44
N LYS A 257 -22.41 5.99 13.25
CA LYS A 257 -22.76 5.06 14.33
C LYS A 257 -22.10 3.72 14.07
N LEU A 258 -21.73 3.01 15.14
CA LEU A 258 -21.23 1.65 15.05
C LEU A 258 -22.35 0.71 14.58
N SER A 259 -22.00 -0.20 13.71
CA SER A 259 -22.88 -1.27 13.26
C SER A 259 -23.20 -2.23 14.40
N GLN A 260 -24.44 -2.68 14.47
CA GLN A 260 -24.92 -3.61 15.49
C GLN A 260 -25.69 -4.77 14.86
N GLY A 261 -25.73 -5.89 15.55
CA GLY A 261 -26.47 -7.06 15.12
C GLY A 261 -26.05 -7.55 13.73
N ASP A 262 -27.03 -7.96 12.95
CA ASP A 262 -26.78 -8.49 11.60
C ASP A 262 -26.10 -7.50 10.67
N THR A 263 -26.28 -6.20 10.87
CA THR A 263 -25.56 -5.18 10.06
C THR A 263 -24.05 -5.27 10.23
N TYR A 264 -23.58 -5.57 11.46
CA TYR A 264 -22.15 -5.79 11.70
C TYR A 264 -21.64 -7.05 10.99
N LEU A 265 -22.34 -8.17 11.08
CA LEU A 265 -21.94 -9.42 10.42
C LEU A 265 -22.00 -9.31 8.90
N ASN A 266 -23.07 -8.70 8.37
CA ASN A 266 -23.28 -8.53 6.94
C ASN A 266 -22.22 -7.60 6.31
N MET A 267 -21.65 -6.67 7.07
CA MET A 267 -20.54 -5.83 6.59
C MET A 267 -19.34 -6.66 6.10
N TYR A 268 -19.15 -7.86 6.61
CA TYR A 268 -18.09 -8.79 6.20
C TYR A 268 -18.55 -9.84 5.18
N GLN A 269 -19.84 -10.08 5.07
CA GLN A 269 -20.43 -11.16 4.28
C GLN A 269 -21.17 -10.68 3.03
N ASP A 270 -21.49 -9.40 2.96
CA ASP A 270 -22.23 -8.78 1.85
C ASP A 270 -21.56 -7.48 1.44
N LEU A 271 -21.01 -7.46 0.22
CA LEU A 271 -20.33 -6.29 -0.35
C LEU A 271 -21.25 -5.08 -0.51
N SER A 272 -22.57 -5.28 -0.60
CA SER A 272 -23.55 -4.19 -0.67
C SER A 272 -23.73 -3.48 0.68
N THR A 273 -23.41 -4.15 1.80
CA THR A 273 -23.50 -3.59 3.14
C THR A 273 -22.22 -2.85 3.49
N THR A 274 -22.27 -1.52 3.52
CA THR A 274 -21.11 -0.69 3.90
C THR A 274 -20.88 -0.64 5.40
N GLY A 275 -21.96 -0.70 6.20
CA GLY A 275 -21.89 -0.64 7.66
C GLY A 275 -21.14 0.60 8.15
N GLU A 276 -20.16 0.39 9.02
CA GLU A 276 -19.27 1.42 9.58
C GLU A 276 -17.95 1.56 8.82
N ALA A 277 -17.85 0.96 7.61
CA ALA A 277 -16.62 1.03 6.83
C ALA A 277 -16.36 2.45 6.34
N ILE A 278 -15.16 2.98 6.64
CA ILE A 278 -14.69 4.29 6.22
C ILE A 278 -13.93 4.21 4.89
N PHE A 279 -13.14 3.14 4.73
CA PHE A 279 -12.33 2.89 3.54
C PHE A 279 -12.20 1.40 3.29
N ARG A 280 -12.39 0.99 2.05
CA ARG A 280 -12.21 -0.39 1.57
C ARG A 280 -11.36 -0.42 0.31
N LEU A 281 -10.48 -1.39 0.20
CA LEU A 281 -9.85 -1.72 -1.07
C LEU A 281 -10.86 -2.53 -1.91
N ASN A 282 -11.05 -2.12 -3.15
CA ASN A 282 -11.98 -2.80 -4.06
C ASN A 282 -11.34 -4.07 -4.62
N GLY A 283 -11.89 -5.21 -4.25
CA GLY A 283 -11.45 -6.55 -4.71
C GLY A 283 -12.49 -7.25 -5.58
N ILE A 284 -13.51 -6.56 -6.06
CA ILE A 284 -14.51 -7.14 -6.99
C ILE A 284 -13.77 -7.69 -8.21
N ASP A 285 -14.12 -8.90 -8.61
CA ASP A 285 -13.51 -9.65 -9.72
C ASP A 285 -12.03 -10.07 -9.50
N GLN A 286 -11.51 -9.96 -8.28
CA GLN A 286 -10.19 -10.49 -7.93
C GLN A 286 -10.29 -11.88 -7.29
N SER A 287 -9.21 -12.65 -7.37
CA SER A 287 -9.15 -13.95 -6.69
C SER A 287 -9.11 -13.76 -5.18
N GLY A 288 -10.10 -14.23 -4.45
CA GLY A 288 -10.18 -14.18 -2.99
C GLY A 288 -9.14 -15.08 -2.32
N LYS A 289 -7.87 -14.68 -2.30
CA LYS A 289 -6.78 -15.46 -1.70
C LYS A 289 -6.93 -15.60 -0.19
N LEU A 290 -7.43 -14.57 0.48
CA LEU A 290 -7.72 -14.65 1.90
C LEU A 290 -8.81 -15.68 2.17
N LYS A 291 -9.94 -15.61 1.45
CA LYS A 291 -11.00 -16.61 1.59
C LYS A 291 -10.47 -18.03 1.40
N ALA A 292 -9.73 -18.27 0.32
CA ALA A 292 -9.16 -19.58 0.03
C ALA A 292 -8.23 -20.08 1.17
N PHE A 293 -7.41 -19.21 1.73
CA PHE A 293 -6.52 -19.53 2.85
C PHE A 293 -7.30 -19.89 4.12
N TYR A 294 -8.25 -19.04 4.52
CA TYR A 294 -9.02 -19.25 5.76
C TYR A 294 -9.96 -20.44 5.65
N ASP A 295 -10.51 -20.76 4.49
CA ASP A 295 -11.35 -21.92 4.27
C ASP A 295 -10.56 -23.24 4.27
N ALA A 296 -9.43 -23.26 3.56
CA ALA A 296 -8.72 -24.50 3.28
C ALA A 296 -7.59 -24.79 4.27
N SER A 297 -6.84 -23.77 4.73
CA SER A 297 -5.53 -23.98 5.37
C SER A 297 -5.55 -23.86 6.90
N CYS A 298 -6.53 -23.19 7.48
CA CYS A 298 -6.54 -22.91 8.92
C CYS A 298 -7.96 -22.87 9.50
N VAL A 299 -8.02 -22.81 10.84
CA VAL A 299 -9.21 -22.53 11.62
C VAL A 299 -8.85 -21.50 12.72
N PRO A 300 -9.82 -20.73 13.24
CA PRO A 300 -9.59 -19.95 14.44
C PRO A 300 -9.03 -20.82 15.58
N ALA A 301 -7.98 -20.34 16.25
CA ALA A 301 -7.37 -21.06 17.37
C ALA A 301 -8.33 -21.14 18.56
N ASP A 302 -8.30 -22.23 19.32
CA ASP A 302 -9.16 -22.40 20.49
C ASP A 302 -8.94 -21.27 21.53
N THR A 303 -7.71 -20.82 21.69
CA THR A 303 -7.36 -19.70 22.56
C THR A 303 -8.02 -18.38 22.14
N LEU A 304 -8.31 -18.19 20.85
CA LEU A 304 -9.00 -16.99 20.38
C LEU A 304 -10.39 -16.88 20.97
N PHE A 305 -11.11 -18.01 21.11
CA PHE A 305 -12.48 -18.01 21.66
C PHE A 305 -12.54 -17.60 23.13
N THR A 306 -11.46 -17.77 23.88
CA THR A 306 -11.40 -17.35 25.30
C THR A 306 -11.33 -15.82 25.48
N LEU A 307 -11.11 -15.07 24.40
CA LEU A 307 -11.03 -13.61 24.42
C LEU A 307 -12.39 -12.93 24.22
N PHE A 308 -13.45 -13.70 23.97
CA PHE A 308 -14.80 -13.18 23.73
C PHE A 308 -15.74 -13.60 24.83
N ASP A 309 -16.56 -12.66 25.28
CA ASP A 309 -17.67 -12.93 26.21
C ASP A 309 -18.79 -13.73 25.53
N GLU A 310 -19.59 -14.42 26.31
CA GLU A 310 -20.79 -15.09 25.83
C GLU A 310 -21.77 -14.06 25.23
N GLY A 311 -22.21 -14.31 24.00
CA GLY A 311 -23.05 -13.37 23.25
C GLY A 311 -22.33 -12.28 22.48
N ASP A 312 -20.99 -12.28 22.46
CA ASP A 312 -20.24 -11.37 21.59
C ASP A 312 -20.54 -11.66 20.12
N ILE A 313 -21.08 -10.66 19.42
CA ILE A 313 -21.50 -10.79 18.03
C ILE A 313 -20.37 -11.22 17.08
N ARG A 314 -19.12 -10.87 17.41
CA ARG A 314 -17.93 -11.22 16.61
C ARG A 314 -17.72 -12.73 16.51
N LEU A 315 -18.25 -13.51 17.47
CA LEU A 315 -18.25 -14.97 17.41
C LEU A 315 -18.98 -15.50 16.17
N GLY A 316 -19.96 -14.77 15.64
CA GLY A 316 -20.64 -15.10 14.39
C GLY A 316 -19.74 -15.07 13.16
N LEU A 317 -18.56 -14.43 13.23
CA LEU A 317 -17.54 -14.46 12.18
C LEU A 317 -16.53 -15.61 12.33
N LEU A 318 -16.52 -16.29 13.50
CA LEU A 318 -15.51 -17.29 13.86
C LEU A 318 -16.10 -18.71 13.99
N ARG A 319 -17.42 -18.88 13.90
CA ARG A 319 -18.10 -20.18 13.94
C ARG A 319 -19.22 -20.23 12.91
N ASN A 320 -19.42 -21.40 12.34
CA ASN A 320 -20.59 -21.66 11.51
C ASN A 320 -21.86 -21.91 12.37
N LYS A 321 -23.00 -22.12 11.71
CA LYS A 321 -24.29 -22.38 12.38
C LYS A 321 -24.28 -23.62 13.28
N ASP A 322 -23.41 -24.58 12.98
CA ASP A 322 -23.27 -25.83 13.76
C ASP A 322 -22.24 -25.71 14.88
N GLY A 323 -21.71 -24.51 15.14
CA GLY A 323 -20.73 -24.24 16.17
C GLY A 323 -19.28 -24.65 15.82
N ILE A 324 -19.05 -25.11 14.59
CA ILE A 324 -17.72 -25.48 14.12
C ILE A 324 -16.88 -24.23 13.87
N ALA A 325 -15.63 -24.23 14.35
CA ALA A 325 -14.68 -23.14 14.14
C ALA A 325 -14.45 -22.90 12.64
N TYR A 326 -14.74 -21.67 12.20
CA TYR A 326 -14.66 -21.25 10.80
C TYR A 326 -14.53 -19.73 10.72
N CYS A 327 -13.69 -19.22 9.86
CA CYS A 327 -13.58 -17.78 9.64
C CYS A 327 -14.43 -17.34 8.45
N SER A 328 -15.50 -16.59 8.70
CA SER A 328 -16.37 -16.01 7.67
C SER A 328 -16.10 -14.52 7.41
N LYS A 329 -15.02 -13.97 7.96
CA LYS A 329 -14.68 -12.55 7.81
C LYS A 329 -14.26 -12.18 6.38
N TYR A 330 -13.73 -13.13 5.64
CA TYR A 330 -13.26 -12.92 4.27
C TYR A 330 -14.18 -13.65 3.30
N TYR A 331 -15.25 -12.96 2.92
CA TYR A 331 -16.23 -13.45 1.96
C TYR A 331 -15.97 -12.83 0.59
N SER A 332 -15.98 -13.63 -0.47
CA SER A 332 -15.88 -13.15 -1.87
C SER A 332 -17.15 -13.45 -2.62
#